data_d1b5b2873fb01700208f0767fcb218ce
#
_entry.id   d1b5b2873fb01700208f0767fcb218ce
#
_cell.length_a   1.000
_cell.length_b   1.000
_cell.length_c   1.000
_cell.angle_alpha   90.00
_cell.angle_beta   90.00
_cell.angle_gamma   90.00
#
_symmetry.space_group_name_H-M   'P 1'
#
loop_
_entity.id
_entity.type
_entity.pdbx_description
1 polymer ?
#
loop_
_entity_poly.entity_id
_entity_poly.type
_entity_poly.pdbx_seq_one_letter_code
_entity_poly.pdbx_strand_id
1 'polypeptide(L)'
;MSQIRPFKTCMCATVIVSLALCCVGMGGLGEQDPAKIPEPAQDFSATVVDQRDIASEITLMSLEGQTFLAGKRGGATVSIPFENIEVIEFSMRDEDVYAAVAVKGQPQVELKVEKDRVLYGRLTYGNFAIEVEYIRKIIIHGATK
;
A
#
# COMPACT_ATOMS: atom_id res chain seq x y z
N MET A 1 50.13 -10.52 -69.76
CA MET A 1 50.13 -11.72 -68.92
C MET A 1 49.90 -11.28 -67.48
N SER A 2 48.77 -11.60 -66.95
CA SER A 2 48.53 -11.80 -65.57
C SER A 2 47.14 -11.35 -65.18
N GLN A 3 46.53 -12.20 -64.58
CA GLN A 3 45.19 -12.38 -64.16
C GLN A 3 44.78 -11.37 -63.11
N ILE A 4 43.80 -10.58 -63.40
CA ILE A 4 43.05 -9.83 -62.42
C ILE A 4 41.78 -10.63 -62.08
N ARG A 5 41.65 -11.06 -60.90
CA ARG A 5 40.41 -11.68 -60.42
C ARG A 5 39.61 -10.69 -59.65
N PRO A 6 38.34 -10.50 -59.96
CA PRO A 6 37.45 -9.68 -59.15
C PRO A 6 36.98 -10.50 -57.94
N PHE A 7 37.19 -9.96 -56.78
CA PHE A 7 36.59 -10.51 -55.57
C PHE A 7 35.21 -9.97 -55.38
N LYS A 8 34.30 -10.86 -55.41
CA LYS A 8 32.86 -10.64 -55.37
C LYS A 8 32.41 -10.20 -53.97
N THR A 9 31.73 -9.12 -53.99
CA THR A 9 30.68 -8.69 -53.09
C THR A 9 29.79 -9.81 -52.63
N CYS A 10 29.74 -10.07 -51.37
CA CYS A 10 28.59 -10.69 -50.74
C CYS A 10 28.75 -10.62 -49.23
N MET A 11 28.11 -9.72 -48.61
CA MET A 11 27.62 -9.87 -47.23
C MET A 11 27.05 -8.53 -46.72
N CYS A 12 25.90 -8.27 -47.19
CA CYS A 12 25.05 -7.24 -46.59
C CYS A 12 23.65 -7.79 -46.48
N ALA A 13 23.41 -8.74 -45.65
CA ALA A 13 22.05 -9.25 -45.49
C ALA A 13 21.80 -9.94 -44.13
N THR A 14 22.40 -9.51 -43.04
CA THR A 14 22.12 -10.15 -41.75
C THR A 14 22.12 -9.22 -40.54
N VAL A 15 21.81 -7.96 -40.68
CA VAL A 15 21.80 -7.00 -39.54
C VAL A 15 20.44 -6.37 -39.27
N ILE A 16 19.37 -6.79 -39.88
CA ILE A 16 18.04 -6.13 -39.75
C ILE A 16 17.04 -6.93 -38.91
N VAL A 17 17.42 -7.93 -38.15
CA VAL A 17 16.44 -8.72 -37.39
C VAL A 17 16.55 -8.56 -35.86
N SER A 18 17.47 -7.74 -35.35
CA SER A 18 17.66 -7.66 -33.90
C SER A 18 17.16 -6.39 -33.23
N LEU A 19 16.30 -5.59 -33.86
CA LEU A 19 15.82 -4.33 -33.25
C LEU A 19 14.34 -4.28 -32.98
N ALA A 20 13.66 -5.40 -32.84
CA ALA A 20 12.22 -5.42 -32.61
C ALA A 20 11.81 -6.05 -31.28
N LEU A 21 12.68 -6.14 -30.27
CA LEU A 21 12.32 -6.83 -29.02
C LEU A 21 12.61 -6.04 -27.76
N CYS A 22 12.60 -4.72 -27.80
CA CYS A 22 12.82 -3.88 -26.61
C CYS A 22 11.67 -2.97 -26.26
N CYS A 23 10.42 -3.37 -26.48
CA CYS A 23 9.24 -2.60 -26.08
C CYS A 23 8.26 -3.43 -25.24
N VAL A 24 8.77 -4.25 -24.31
CA VAL A 24 7.90 -4.87 -23.30
C VAL A 24 8.55 -4.60 -21.95
N GLY A 25 8.13 -3.53 -21.29
CA GLY A 25 8.65 -3.22 -19.97
C GLY A 25 8.26 -1.85 -19.45
N MET A 26 7.12 -1.32 -19.82
CA MET A 26 6.47 -0.31 -18.98
C MET A 26 5.55 -1.08 -18.03
N GLY A 27 6.14 -1.61 -16.98
CA GLY A 27 5.39 -2.01 -15.81
C GLY A 27 4.65 -0.77 -15.33
N GLY A 28 3.33 -0.81 -15.42
CA GLY A 28 2.47 0.23 -14.90
C GLY A 28 2.82 0.45 -13.44
N LEU A 29 3.22 1.66 -13.11
CA LEU A 29 3.11 2.18 -11.76
C LEU A 29 1.66 1.93 -11.38
N GLY A 30 1.43 1.12 -10.35
CA GLY A 30 0.09 0.75 -9.92
C GLY A 30 -0.71 1.99 -9.57
N GLU A 31 -1.44 2.48 -10.53
CA GLU A 31 -2.51 3.41 -10.34
C GLU A 31 -3.54 2.64 -9.52
N GLN A 32 -3.60 2.93 -8.23
CA GLN A 32 -4.58 2.32 -7.34
C GLN A 32 -5.95 2.76 -7.84
N ASP A 33 -6.64 1.84 -8.51
CA ASP A 33 -8.01 2.06 -8.96
C ASP A 33 -8.89 2.27 -7.71
N PRO A 34 -9.39 3.49 -7.46
CA PRO A 34 -10.23 3.75 -6.30
C PRO A 34 -11.56 2.99 -6.33
N ALA A 35 -11.88 2.37 -7.46
CA ALA A 35 -13.06 1.52 -7.60
C ALA A 35 -12.84 0.11 -7.03
N LYS A 36 -11.59 -0.31 -6.82
CA LYS A 36 -11.27 -1.66 -6.36
C LYS A 36 -10.53 -1.63 -5.04
N ILE A 37 -11.27 -1.66 -3.94
CA ILE A 37 -10.68 -1.84 -2.61
C ILE A 37 -10.41 -3.34 -2.36
N PRO A 38 -9.29 -3.68 -1.69
CA PRO A 38 -9.06 -5.05 -1.24
C PRO A 38 -10.18 -5.50 -0.28
N GLU A 39 -10.74 -6.68 -0.51
CA GLU A 39 -11.70 -7.27 0.43
C GLU A 39 -10.94 -7.96 1.56
N PRO A 40 -11.12 -7.50 2.81
CA PRO A 40 -10.47 -8.14 3.95
C PRO A 40 -11.12 -9.48 4.28
N ALA A 41 -10.35 -10.38 4.91
CA ALA A 41 -10.86 -11.67 5.37
C ALA A 41 -11.93 -11.55 6.45
N GLN A 42 -11.99 -10.43 7.16
CA GLN A 42 -12.95 -10.14 8.22
C GLN A 42 -13.40 -8.68 8.11
N ASP A 43 -14.70 -8.44 8.25
CA ASP A 43 -15.27 -7.09 8.20
C ASP A 43 -15.11 -6.39 9.56
N PHE A 44 -14.38 -5.29 9.56
CA PHE A 44 -14.29 -4.39 10.71
C PHE A 44 -14.92 -3.05 10.37
N SER A 45 -15.70 -2.53 11.32
CA SER A 45 -16.20 -1.15 11.27
C SER A 45 -15.34 -0.23 12.14
N ALA A 46 -15.14 0.98 11.68
CA ALA A 46 -14.34 1.97 12.37
C ALA A 46 -14.77 3.40 12.06
N THR A 47 -14.45 4.32 12.97
CA THR A 47 -14.47 5.75 12.71
C THR A 47 -13.03 6.21 12.45
N VAL A 48 -12.78 6.74 11.28
CA VAL A 48 -11.49 7.32 10.88
C VAL A 48 -11.58 8.83 10.95
N VAL A 49 -10.67 9.46 11.69
CA VAL A 49 -10.55 10.91 11.78
C VAL A 49 -9.26 11.32 11.10
N ASP A 50 -9.36 12.18 10.11
CA ASP A 50 -8.21 12.67 9.37
C ASP A 50 -7.50 13.85 10.08
N GLN A 51 -6.42 14.35 9.49
CA GLN A 51 -5.65 15.49 10.01
C GLN A 51 -6.43 16.82 10.01
N ARG A 52 -7.58 16.88 9.33
CA ARG A 52 -8.48 18.04 9.28
C ARG A 52 -9.69 17.91 10.20
N ASP A 53 -9.67 16.91 11.09
CA ASP A 53 -10.76 16.58 12.01
C ASP A 53 -12.07 16.13 11.34
N ILE A 54 -11.99 15.62 10.11
CA ILE A 54 -13.14 15.04 9.43
C ILE A 54 -13.26 13.57 9.85
N ALA A 55 -14.39 13.24 10.46
CA ALA A 55 -14.70 11.86 10.86
C ALA A 55 -15.47 11.14 9.75
N SER A 56 -15.03 9.94 9.40
CA SER A 56 -15.66 9.06 8.42
C SER A 56 -15.95 7.71 9.06
N GLU A 57 -17.20 7.28 9.01
CA GLU A 57 -17.58 5.93 9.45
C GLU A 57 -17.47 4.96 8.28
N ILE A 58 -16.63 3.95 8.45
CA ILE A 58 -16.32 2.96 7.42
C ILE A 58 -16.62 1.54 7.89
N THR A 59 -16.96 0.68 6.94
CA THR A 59 -17.01 -0.77 7.07
C THR A 59 -15.96 -1.40 6.17
N LEU A 60 -15.76 -2.69 6.26
CA LEU A 60 -14.73 -3.43 5.49
C LEU A 60 -13.33 -2.80 5.64
N MET A 61 -13.02 -2.33 6.85
CA MET A 61 -11.74 -1.69 7.11
C MET A 61 -10.58 -2.67 6.91
N SER A 62 -9.60 -2.25 6.11
CA SER A 62 -8.36 -2.98 5.93
C SER A 62 -7.18 -2.04 5.71
N LEU A 63 -6.01 -2.45 6.13
CA LEU A 63 -4.77 -1.78 5.80
C LEU A 63 -4.09 -2.57 4.67
N GLU A 64 -4.24 -2.10 3.43
CA GLU A 64 -3.81 -2.82 2.21
C GLU A 64 -4.36 -4.25 2.11
N GLY A 65 -5.62 -4.45 2.50
CA GLY A 65 -6.27 -5.75 2.52
C GLY A 65 -6.03 -6.58 3.78
N GLN A 66 -5.17 -6.12 4.69
CA GLN A 66 -4.85 -6.80 5.95
C GLN A 66 -5.73 -6.30 7.10
N THR A 67 -6.06 -7.21 8.03
CA THR A 67 -6.86 -6.91 9.22
C THR A 67 -6.01 -6.80 10.50
N PHE A 68 -4.81 -6.27 10.35
CA PHE A 68 -3.89 -6.01 11.44
C PHE A 68 -3.07 -4.75 11.17
N LEU A 69 -2.61 -4.12 12.22
CA LEU A 69 -1.60 -3.06 12.16
C LEU A 69 -0.22 -3.67 12.36
N ALA A 70 0.67 -3.49 11.40
CA ALA A 70 2.08 -3.84 11.53
C ALA A 70 2.94 -2.60 11.66
N GLY A 71 3.93 -2.65 12.53
CA GLY A 71 4.87 -1.56 12.74
C GLY A 71 6.13 -2.03 13.44
N LYS A 72 7.09 -1.14 13.60
CA LYS A 72 8.34 -1.42 14.30
C LYS A 72 8.31 -0.89 15.73
N ARG A 73 8.77 -1.72 16.65
CA ARG A 73 9.07 -1.35 18.04
C ARG A 73 10.54 -1.61 18.30
N GLY A 74 11.35 -0.56 18.21
CA GLY A 74 12.79 -0.73 18.19
C GLY A 74 13.25 -1.53 16.98
N GLY A 75 14.00 -2.60 17.17
CA GLY A 75 14.45 -3.51 16.11
C GLY A 75 13.44 -4.60 15.71
N ALA A 76 12.34 -4.74 16.46
CA ALA A 76 11.35 -5.78 16.22
C ALA A 76 10.19 -5.30 15.34
N THR A 77 9.65 -6.20 14.51
CA THR A 77 8.37 -5.99 13.82
C THR A 77 7.26 -6.59 14.65
N VAL A 78 6.23 -5.80 14.92
CA VAL A 78 5.06 -6.19 15.72
C VAL A 78 3.82 -6.06 14.84
N SER A 79 2.96 -7.07 14.87
CA SER A 79 1.65 -7.07 14.19
C SER A 79 0.56 -7.26 15.23
N ILE A 80 -0.40 -6.34 15.28
CA ILE A 80 -1.53 -6.36 16.21
C ILE A 80 -2.82 -6.51 15.41
N PRO A 81 -3.57 -7.63 15.57
CA PRO A 81 -4.86 -7.81 14.92
C PRO A 81 -5.86 -6.74 15.33
N PHE A 82 -6.69 -6.28 14.40
CA PHE A 82 -7.69 -5.24 14.67
C PHE A 82 -8.70 -5.64 15.75
N GLU A 83 -8.98 -6.94 15.89
CA GLU A 83 -9.85 -7.44 16.95
C GLU A 83 -9.35 -7.12 18.37
N ASN A 84 -8.04 -6.91 18.53
CA ASN A 84 -7.40 -6.59 19.81
C ASN A 84 -7.19 -5.07 20.01
N ILE A 85 -7.54 -4.25 19.04
CA ILE A 85 -7.32 -2.81 19.06
C ILE A 85 -8.63 -2.09 19.36
N GLU A 86 -8.58 -1.10 20.23
CA GLU A 86 -9.69 -0.18 20.47
C GLU A 86 -9.50 1.13 19.70
N VAL A 87 -8.33 1.73 19.83
CA VAL A 87 -8.00 3.03 19.24
C VAL A 87 -6.56 3.03 18.75
N ILE A 88 -6.34 3.69 17.61
CA ILE A 88 -5.02 4.00 17.09
C ILE A 88 -4.93 5.52 16.94
N GLU A 89 -3.94 6.14 17.56
CA GLU A 89 -3.65 7.57 17.37
C GLU A 89 -2.33 7.72 16.64
N PHE A 90 -2.35 8.44 15.54
CA PHE A 90 -1.15 8.67 14.73
C PHE A 90 -0.55 10.03 15.04
N SER A 91 0.77 10.07 15.12
CA SER A 91 1.56 11.28 15.27
C SER A 91 2.76 11.27 14.36
N MET A 92 3.05 12.41 13.75
CA MET A 92 4.25 12.58 12.94
C MET A 92 5.36 13.18 13.80
N ARG A 93 6.53 12.56 13.77
CA ARG A 93 7.75 13.05 14.43
C ARG A 93 8.89 12.97 13.41
N ASP A 94 9.48 14.12 13.12
CA ASP A 94 10.41 14.30 12.03
C ASP A 94 9.74 13.90 10.68
N GLU A 95 10.16 12.88 10.02
CA GLU A 95 9.51 12.39 8.78
C GLU A 95 8.82 11.02 8.97
N ASP A 96 8.76 10.55 10.21
CA ASP A 96 8.25 9.24 10.57
C ASP A 96 6.87 9.34 11.23
N VAL A 97 6.02 8.36 10.94
CA VAL A 97 4.71 8.22 11.57
C VAL A 97 4.77 7.19 12.70
N TYR A 98 4.25 7.57 13.84
CA TYR A 98 4.11 6.71 15.01
C TYR A 98 2.64 6.49 15.32
N ALA A 99 2.30 5.23 15.57
CA ALA A 99 0.98 4.81 16.00
C ALA A 99 0.99 4.46 17.49
N ALA A 100 0.26 5.20 18.27
CA ALA A 100 -0.04 4.86 19.66
C ALA A 100 -1.30 4.00 19.69
N VAL A 101 -1.15 2.71 20.01
CA VAL A 101 -2.20 1.70 19.89
C VAL A 101 -2.74 1.35 21.27
N ALA A 102 -4.00 1.65 21.50
CA ALA A 102 -4.75 1.17 22.67
C ALA A 102 -5.20 -0.28 22.40
N VAL A 103 -4.52 -1.23 23.05
CA VAL A 103 -4.80 -2.65 22.94
C VAL A 103 -5.71 -3.06 24.09
N LYS A 104 -6.73 -3.88 23.80
CA LYS A 104 -7.70 -4.36 24.80
C LYS A 104 -7.00 -5.08 25.95
N GLY A 105 -7.22 -4.60 27.18
CA GLY A 105 -6.68 -5.22 28.38
C GLY A 105 -5.15 -5.13 28.53
N GLN A 106 -4.49 -4.30 27.75
CA GLN A 106 -3.04 -4.12 27.76
C GLN A 106 -2.65 -2.63 27.89
N PRO A 107 -1.43 -2.31 28.35
CA PRO A 107 -0.91 -0.95 28.22
C PRO A 107 -0.81 -0.53 26.76
N GLN A 108 -0.91 0.79 26.52
CA GLN A 108 -0.72 1.38 25.21
C GLN A 108 0.64 1.02 24.61
N VAL A 109 0.67 0.68 23.34
CA VAL A 109 1.89 0.31 22.61
C VAL A 109 2.14 1.35 21.52
N GLU A 110 3.37 1.84 21.42
CA GLU A 110 3.79 2.72 20.34
C GLU A 110 4.56 1.94 19.28
N LEU A 111 4.17 2.10 18.01
CA LEU A 111 4.80 1.48 16.85
C LEU A 111 5.17 2.55 15.82
N LYS A 112 6.35 2.45 15.22
CA LYS A 112 6.68 3.19 14.02
C LYS A 112 6.04 2.48 12.82
N VAL A 113 5.24 3.20 12.05
CA VAL A 113 4.50 2.65 10.89
C VAL A 113 4.92 3.34 9.60
N GLU A 114 4.74 2.65 8.48
CA GLU A 114 5.00 3.22 7.16
C GLU A 114 3.90 4.22 6.82
N LYS A 115 4.28 5.43 6.42
CA LYS A 115 3.38 6.56 6.20
C LYS A 115 2.53 6.44 4.93
N ASP A 116 3.06 5.78 3.93
CA ASP A 116 2.49 5.59 2.60
C ASP A 116 1.53 4.40 2.48
N ARG A 117 1.34 3.64 3.55
CA ARG A 117 0.34 2.57 3.58
C ARG A 117 -1.07 3.13 3.49
N VAL A 118 -1.95 2.45 2.77
CA VAL A 118 -3.31 2.91 2.54
C VAL A 118 -4.31 2.12 3.37
N LEU A 119 -5.12 2.86 4.12
CA LEU A 119 -6.30 2.35 4.79
C LEU A 119 -7.47 2.40 3.81
N TYR A 120 -8.09 1.25 3.58
CA TYR A 120 -9.28 1.10 2.76
C TYR A 120 -10.51 0.83 3.62
N GLY A 121 -11.66 1.19 3.10
CA GLY A 121 -12.95 0.92 3.71
C GLY A 121 -14.09 1.23 2.76
N ARG A 122 -15.31 1.08 3.25
CA ARG A 122 -16.53 1.40 2.51
C ARG A 122 -17.38 2.37 3.31
N LEU A 123 -17.78 3.44 2.65
CA LEU A 123 -18.80 4.38 3.13
C LEU A 123 -20.18 3.96 2.60
N THR A 124 -21.25 4.51 3.15
CA THR A 124 -22.61 4.26 2.67
C THR A 124 -22.84 4.71 1.22
N TYR A 125 -22.02 5.64 0.74
CA TYR A 125 -22.12 6.25 -0.60
C TYR A 125 -20.91 5.99 -1.50
N GLY A 126 -19.95 5.19 -1.09
CA GLY A 126 -18.78 4.89 -1.93
C GLY A 126 -17.62 4.21 -1.22
N ASN A 127 -16.54 4.04 -1.93
CA ASN A 127 -15.31 3.50 -1.40
C ASN A 127 -14.48 4.58 -0.70
N PHE A 128 -13.73 4.17 0.31
CA PHE A 128 -12.86 5.02 1.11
C PHE A 128 -11.43 4.54 1.01
N ALA A 129 -10.51 5.45 0.77
CA ALA A 129 -9.07 5.20 0.79
C ALA A 129 -8.35 6.43 1.33
N ILE A 130 -7.43 6.23 2.28
CA ILE A 130 -6.62 7.29 2.88
C ILE A 130 -5.24 6.73 3.26
N GLU A 131 -4.19 7.49 2.98
CA GLU A 131 -2.84 7.14 3.43
C GLU A 131 -2.70 7.41 4.94
N VAL A 132 -1.90 6.58 5.60
CA VAL A 132 -1.71 6.62 7.06
C VAL A 132 -1.21 7.98 7.54
N GLU A 133 -0.37 8.67 6.76
CA GLU A 133 0.13 10.00 7.12
C GLU A 133 -0.96 11.08 7.25
N TYR A 134 -2.10 10.89 6.58
CA TYR A 134 -3.23 11.81 6.66
C TYR A 134 -4.27 11.45 7.73
N ILE A 135 -4.06 10.33 8.43
CA ILE A 135 -4.93 9.89 9.52
C ILE A 135 -4.42 10.45 10.83
N ARG A 136 -5.32 11.00 11.63
CA ARG A 136 -5.05 11.37 13.01
C ARG A 136 -5.43 10.27 14.00
N LYS A 137 -6.58 9.64 13.79
CA LYS A 137 -7.14 8.66 14.74
C LYS A 137 -8.04 7.65 14.04
N ILE A 138 -7.97 6.41 14.50
CA ILE A 138 -8.92 5.35 14.13
C ILE A 138 -9.53 4.79 15.41
N ILE A 139 -10.85 4.73 15.47
CA ILE A 139 -11.61 4.07 16.55
C ILE A 139 -12.23 2.84 15.95
N ILE A 140 -11.83 1.67 16.43
CA ILE A 140 -12.33 0.37 15.92
C ILE A 140 -13.54 -0.05 16.76
N HIS A 141 -14.69 -0.25 16.11
CA HIS A 141 -15.94 -0.65 16.78
C HIS A 141 -16.08 -2.15 16.92
N GLY A 142 -15.29 -2.93 16.18
CA GLY A 142 -15.26 -4.38 16.20
C GLY A 142 -15.59 -5.01 14.85
N ALA A 143 -15.60 -6.34 14.82
CA ALA A 143 -15.98 -7.09 13.65
C ALA A 143 -17.50 -7.03 13.47
N THR A 144 -17.92 -6.73 12.25
CA THR A 144 -19.32 -6.82 11.84
C THR A 144 -19.61 -8.27 11.48
N LYS A 145 -20.68 -8.82 12.02
CA LYS A 145 -21.12 -10.19 11.69
C LYS A 145 -21.86 -10.24 10.37
#